data_6e8683dac97f08d337d59794a26342ac
#
_entry.id   6e8683dac97f08d337d59794a26342ac
#
_cell.length_a   1.000
_cell.length_b   1.000
_cell.length_c   1.000
_cell.angle_alpha   90.00
_cell.angle_beta   90.00
_cell.angle_gamma   90.00
#
_symmetry.space_group_name_H-M   'P 1'
#
loop_
_entity.id
_entity.type
_entity.pdbx_description
1 polymer ?
#
loop_
_entity_poly.entity_id
_entity_poly.type
_entity_poly.pdbx_seq_one_letter_code
_entity_poly.pdbx_strand_id
1 'polypeptide(L)'
;MAAVGSEFYPSGTACIIAPWLAITARHVVEDHFKRFLGRRPNNTDEASHITLTYVAPGGGQPAIPLFVQRTWYLEPYDIAVLYLSPASEMDSNHVWDLPTFSLLPPRAGSQISAFGYPNSKFETIGTDNYELQMDAHTTAGIVQEVDHEKRDSVRLPFPCFQTNARFDGGMSGAPVFNDQGSVCGLICSSLPPTTPDEDHASYVSTIWPMLLIPIDAPWDRYPAGTSYRLYEYAQEKIISTTGLKHFALNKSPQGDQLNCQYDRSAYGAE
;
A
#
# COMPACT_ATOMS: atom_id res chain seq x y z
N MET A 1 -22.04 9.03 9.15
CA MET A 1 -22.56 7.65 8.99
C MET A 1 -23.73 7.68 8.04
N ALA A 2 -23.55 7.27 6.80
CA ALA A 2 -24.65 6.95 5.92
C ALA A 2 -24.98 5.47 6.16
N ALA A 3 -25.95 5.20 7.00
CA ALA A 3 -26.50 3.88 7.20
C ALA A 3 -27.41 3.55 6.01
N VAL A 4 -26.91 2.79 5.08
CA VAL A 4 -27.72 1.96 4.20
C VAL A 4 -27.14 0.57 4.34
N GLY A 5 -27.77 -0.28 5.19
CA GLY A 5 -27.52 -1.72 5.29
C GLY A 5 -26.03 -2.11 5.32
N SER A 6 -25.21 -1.48 6.17
CA SER A 6 -23.75 -1.55 6.08
C SER A 6 -23.24 -2.80 6.76
N GLU A 7 -23.10 -3.86 6.01
CA GLU A 7 -22.11 -4.87 6.36
C GLU A 7 -20.72 -4.22 6.20
N PHE A 8 -20.04 -3.96 7.31
CA PHE A 8 -18.62 -3.63 7.28
C PHE A 8 -17.85 -4.84 6.76
N TYR A 9 -16.92 -4.59 5.87
CA TYR A 9 -16.17 -5.65 5.23
C TYR A 9 -14.67 -5.31 5.23
N PRO A 10 -13.83 -6.18 5.83
CA PRO A 10 -12.40 -6.05 5.71
C PRO A 10 -11.95 -6.22 4.26
N SER A 11 -11.38 -5.18 3.65
CA SER A 11 -11.04 -5.17 2.23
C SER A 11 -9.56 -5.44 1.96
N GLY A 12 -8.68 -5.17 2.94
CA GLY A 12 -7.25 -5.33 2.76
C GLY A 12 -6.45 -4.74 3.91
N THR A 13 -5.15 -4.61 3.67
CA THR A 13 -4.17 -4.05 4.61
C THR A 13 -3.57 -2.77 4.02
N ALA A 14 -3.13 -1.85 4.87
CA ALA A 14 -2.42 -0.64 4.47
C ALA A 14 -1.18 -0.42 5.33
N CYS A 15 -0.23 0.37 4.83
CA CYS A 15 1.00 0.74 5.51
C CYS A 15 1.08 2.27 5.67
N ILE A 16 1.30 2.77 6.89
CA ILE A 16 1.52 4.20 7.14
C ILE A 16 2.88 4.60 6.56
N ILE A 17 2.92 5.71 5.79
CA ILE A 17 4.14 6.20 5.13
C ILE A 17 4.64 7.52 5.69
N ALA A 18 3.74 8.30 6.26
CA ALA A 18 4.01 9.58 6.93
C ALA A 18 2.82 9.89 7.85
N PRO A 19 2.92 10.84 8.78
CA PRO A 19 1.76 11.28 9.56
C PRO A 19 0.57 11.58 8.65
N TRP A 20 -0.56 10.92 8.90
CA TRP A 20 -1.82 11.06 8.15
C TRP A 20 -1.80 10.55 6.70
N LEU A 21 -0.74 9.86 6.28
CA LEU A 21 -0.67 9.21 4.98
C LEU A 21 -0.41 7.71 5.12
N ALA A 22 -1.17 6.93 4.36
CA ALA A 22 -0.93 5.50 4.19
C ALA A 22 -0.92 5.12 2.71
N ILE A 23 -0.37 3.95 2.42
CA ILE A 23 -0.49 3.31 1.10
C ILE A 23 -1.13 1.93 1.24
N THR A 24 -1.82 1.55 0.20
CA THR A 24 -2.41 0.21 0.02
C THR A 24 -2.39 -0.18 -1.45
N ALA A 25 -2.80 -1.39 -1.80
CA ALA A 25 -3.03 -1.74 -3.19
C ALA A 25 -4.22 -0.96 -3.76
N ARG A 26 -4.09 -0.46 -5.01
CA ARG A 26 -5.15 0.30 -5.68
C ARG A 26 -6.45 -0.50 -5.79
N HIS A 27 -6.34 -1.79 -6.15
CA HIS A 27 -7.53 -2.63 -6.31
C HIS A 27 -8.35 -2.76 -5.01
N VAL A 28 -7.73 -2.65 -3.82
CA VAL A 28 -8.46 -2.64 -2.53
C VAL A 28 -9.41 -1.45 -2.45
N VAL A 29 -8.96 -0.28 -2.89
CA VAL A 29 -9.79 0.94 -2.96
C VAL A 29 -10.85 0.80 -4.06
N GLU A 30 -10.47 0.35 -5.25
CA GLU A 30 -11.39 0.17 -6.38
C GLU A 30 -12.52 -0.82 -6.06
N ASP A 31 -12.19 -1.95 -5.44
CA ASP A 31 -13.19 -2.96 -5.06
C ASP A 31 -14.15 -2.43 -3.99
N HIS A 32 -13.66 -1.62 -3.06
CA HIS A 32 -14.51 -0.94 -2.09
C HIS A 32 -15.50 0.01 -2.80
N PHE A 33 -15.02 0.91 -3.65
CA PHE A 33 -15.88 1.84 -4.39
C PHE A 33 -16.88 1.10 -5.30
N LYS A 34 -16.44 0.06 -5.98
CA LYS A 34 -17.30 -0.76 -6.83
C LYS A 34 -18.41 -1.45 -6.03
N ARG A 35 -18.06 -2.00 -4.87
CA ARG A 35 -18.99 -2.74 -4.02
C ARG A 35 -20.05 -1.82 -3.37
N PHE A 36 -19.61 -0.68 -2.83
CA PHE A 36 -20.48 0.20 -2.05
C PHE A 36 -21.10 1.34 -2.85
N LEU A 37 -20.46 1.81 -3.90
CA LEU A 37 -20.92 2.93 -4.71
C LEU A 37 -21.29 2.56 -6.16
N GLY A 38 -21.07 1.30 -6.55
CA GLY A 38 -21.38 0.82 -7.90
C GLY A 38 -20.52 1.46 -9.02
N ARG A 39 -19.42 2.15 -8.69
CA ARG A 39 -18.56 2.84 -9.65
C ARG A 39 -17.08 2.66 -9.30
N ARG A 40 -16.20 3.01 -10.23
CA ARG A 40 -14.78 3.17 -9.92
C ARG A 40 -14.51 4.51 -9.23
N PRO A 41 -13.51 4.61 -8.35
CA PRO A 41 -13.08 5.88 -7.80
C PRO A 41 -12.50 6.78 -8.89
N ASN A 42 -12.64 8.08 -8.72
CA ASN A 42 -11.83 9.08 -9.42
C ASN A 42 -10.58 9.36 -8.58
N ASN A 43 -9.55 9.92 -9.21
CA ASN A 43 -8.23 10.17 -8.60
C ASN A 43 -8.23 11.13 -7.39
N THR A 44 -9.37 11.70 -7.01
CA THR A 44 -9.50 12.67 -5.92
C THR A 44 -10.81 12.49 -5.17
N ASP A 45 -11.38 11.30 -5.21
CA ASP A 45 -12.65 11.04 -4.53
C ASP A 45 -12.51 11.15 -3.00
N GLU A 46 -13.50 11.77 -2.39
CA GLU A 46 -13.71 11.65 -0.96
C GLU A 46 -14.08 10.19 -0.64
N ALA A 47 -13.37 9.63 0.33
CA ALA A 47 -13.50 8.21 0.70
C ALA A 47 -13.90 8.03 2.17
N SER A 48 -14.68 8.98 2.70
CA SER A 48 -15.10 9.04 4.12
C SER A 48 -15.84 7.79 4.64
N HIS A 49 -16.22 6.89 3.74
CA HIS A 49 -16.83 5.59 4.07
C HIS A 49 -15.79 4.45 4.19
N ILE A 50 -14.50 4.73 3.96
CA ILE A 50 -13.42 3.80 4.23
C ILE A 50 -12.84 4.13 5.60
N THR A 51 -12.74 3.14 6.46
CA THR A 51 -12.08 3.25 7.77
C THR A 51 -10.84 2.37 7.77
N LEU A 52 -9.72 2.92 8.21
CA LEU A 52 -8.50 2.20 8.49
C LEU A 52 -8.39 2.01 10.01
N THR A 53 -8.15 0.79 10.45
CA THR A 53 -7.85 0.52 11.86
C THR A 53 -6.33 0.49 12.03
N TYR A 54 -5.79 1.50 12.69
CA TYR A 54 -4.36 1.57 13.00
C TYR A 54 -4.05 0.79 14.27
N VAL A 55 -3.08 -0.11 14.17
CA VAL A 55 -2.54 -0.88 15.28
C VAL A 55 -1.09 -0.50 15.47
N ALA A 56 -0.76 0.06 16.65
CA ALA A 56 0.61 0.44 16.94
C ALA A 56 1.51 -0.80 17.05
N PRO A 57 2.73 -0.77 16.50
CA PRO A 57 3.70 -1.83 16.68
C PRO A 57 3.98 -2.12 18.15
N GLY A 58 4.23 -3.40 18.47
CA GLY A 58 4.55 -3.84 19.84
C GLY A 58 3.35 -4.19 20.71
N GLY A 59 2.13 -3.93 20.29
CA GLY A 59 0.90 -4.29 21.02
C GLY A 59 0.67 -3.45 22.28
N GLY A 60 -0.43 -3.74 22.98
CA GLY A 60 -0.76 -3.09 24.26
C GLY A 60 -1.40 -1.70 24.15
N GLN A 61 -1.42 -1.10 22.98
CA GLN A 61 -2.18 0.11 22.70
C GLN A 61 -3.53 -0.25 22.06
N PRO A 62 -4.61 0.46 22.37
CA PRO A 62 -5.88 0.24 21.70
C PRO A 62 -5.74 0.55 20.21
N ALA A 63 -6.46 -0.20 19.38
CA ALA A 63 -6.56 0.10 17.96
C ALA A 63 -7.26 1.45 17.74
N ILE A 64 -6.73 2.26 16.82
CA ILE A 64 -7.22 3.60 16.55
C ILE A 64 -7.95 3.60 15.21
N PRO A 65 -9.26 3.90 15.16
CA PRO A 65 -9.97 4.07 13.91
C PRO A 65 -9.60 5.40 13.25
N LEU A 66 -9.24 5.33 11.96
CA LEU A 66 -8.91 6.47 11.13
C LEU A 66 -9.84 6.50 9.92
N PHE A 67 -10.40 7.65 9.61
CA PHE A 67 -11.20 7.83 8.40
C PHE A 67 -10.31 8.16 7.21
N VAL A 68 -10.55 7.51 6.08
CA VAL A 68 -9.92 7.88 4.81
C VAL A 68 -10.70 9.06 4.22
N GLN A 69 -10.05 10.22 4.13
CA GLN A 69 -10.65 11.44 3.60
C GLN A 69 -10.53 11.52 2.09
N ARG A 70 -9.38 11.13 1.55
CA ARG A 70 -9.10 11.13 0.11
C ARG A 70 -8.22 9.94 -0.27
N THR A 71 -8.31 9.59 -1.55
CA THR A 71 -7.44 8.59 -2.17
C THR A 71 -6.82 9.17 -3.43
N TRP A 72 -5.54 8.85 -3.68
CA TRP A 72 -4.85 9.18 -4.92
C TRP A 72 -4.16 7.92 -5.45
N TYR A 73 -4.16 7.76 -6.75
CA TYR A 73 -3.46 6.68 -7.42
C TYR A 73 -3.06 7.13 -8.84
N LEU A 74 -2.21 6.36 -9.49
CA LEU A 74 -1.79 6.59 -10.86
C LEU A 74 -1.83 5.27 -11.64
N GLU A 75 -2.66 5.21 -12.68
CA GLU A 75 -2.65 4.05 -13.58
C GLU A 75 -1.34 3.98 -14.37
N PRO A 76 -0.83 2.77 -14.68
CA PRO A 76 -1.45 1.47 -14.41
C PRO A 76 -1.07 0.84 -13.07
N TYR A 77 -0.36 1.55 -12.19
CA TYR A 77 0.24 1.02 -10.96
C TYR A 77 -0.82 0.58 -9.94
N ASP A 78 -0.57 -0.52 -9.25
CA ASP A 78 -1.46 -1.03 -8.19
C ASP A 78 -1.07 -0.47 -6.81
N ILE A 79 -0.94 0.84 -6.72
CA ILE A 79 -0.66 1.56 -5.48
C ILE A 79 -1.65 2.71 -5.35
N ALA A 80 -2.28 2.83 -4.18
CA ALA A 80 -3.10 3.98 -3.79
C ALA A 80 -2.55 4.62 -2.52
N VAL A 81 -2.60 5.94 -2.46
CA VAL A 81 -2.28 6.75 -1.28
C VAL A 81 -3.58 7.15 -0.61
N LEU A 82 -3.63 7.03 0.71
CA LEU A 82 -4.77 7.35 1.55
C LEU A 82 -4.42 8.55 2.43
N TYR A 83 -5.26 9.58 2.41
CA TYR A 83 -5.22 10.66 3.39
C TYR A 83 -6.14 10.32 4.56
N LEU A 84 -5.59 10.40 5.77
CA LEU A 84 -6.23 9.93 6.98
C LEU A 84 -6.58 11.10 7.90
N SER A 85 -7.68 10.95 8.63
CA SER A 85 -8.01 11.78 9.79
C SER A 85 -8.45 10.88 10.95
N PRO A 86 -8.27 11.31 12.20
CA PRO A 86 -8.71 10.52 13.34
C PRO A 86 -10.24 10.50 13.40
N ALA A 87 -10.80 9.34 13.82
CA ALA A 87 -12.22 9.21 14.10
C ALA A 87 -12.62 9.81 15.46
N SER A 88 -11.64 10.02 16.34
CA SER A 88 -11.78 10.67 17.65
C SER A 88 -10.55 11.51 17.94
N GLU A 89 -10.57 12.30 19.01
CA GLU A 89 -9.38 13.06 19.44
C GLU A 89 -8.19 12.11 19.64
N MET A 90 -7.12 12.37 18.89
CA MET A 90 -5.84 11.72 19.09
C MET A 90 -4.92 12.62 19.91
N ASP A 91 -4.05 12.00 20.71
CA ASP A 91 -3.00 12.73 21.40
C ASP A 91 -2.14 13.49 20.35
N SER A 92 -2.03 14.82 20.52
CA SER A 92 -1.19 15.64 19.65
C SER A 92 0.29 15.25 19.65
N ASN A 93 0.70 14.47 20.67
CA ASN A 93 2.06 13.94 20.78
C ASN A 93 2.18 12.50 20.22
N HIS A 94 1.18 11.99 19.51
CA HIS A 94 1.25 10.66 18.94
C HIS A 94 2.48 10.53 18.02
N VAL A 95 3.35 9.60 18.36
CA VAL A 95 4.54 9.29 17.57
C VAL A 95 4.21 8.15 16.63
N TRP A 96 4.31 8.43 15.32
CA TRP A 96 4.14 7.44 14.28
C TRP A 96 5.41 6.60 14.16
N ASP A 97 5.25 5.30 14.24
CA ASP A 97 6.35 4.37 13.92
C ASP A 97 6.34 4.11 12.40
N LEU A 98 7.20 4.84 11.70
CA LEU A 98 7.23 4.88 10.23
C LEU A 98 8.30 3.96 9.68
N PRO A 99 7.97 3.10 8.72
CA PRO A 99 8.95 2.24 8.07
C PRO A 99 9.82 3.03 7.09
N THR A 100 10.97 2.45 6.76
CA THR A 100 11.79 2.90 5.63
C THR A 100 11.40 2.13 4.38
N PHE A 101 11.29 2.82 3.24
CA PHE A 101 10.94 2.23 1.94
C PHE A 101 12.17 2.02 1.08
N SER A 102 12.39 0.78 0.63
CA SER A 102 13.39 0.45 -0.39
C SER A 102 12.79 0.67 -1.77
N LEU A 103 13.25 1.71 -2.47
CA LEU A 103 12.78 2.03 -3.82
C LEU A 103 13.30 1.07 -4.88
N LEU A 104 14.38 0.37 -4.60
CA LEU A 104 14.88 -0.69 -5.48
C LEU A 104 14.18 -2.01 -5.15
N PRO A 105 13.78 -2.79 -6.15
CA PRO A 105 13.22 -4.12 -5.93
C PRO A 105 14.23 -5.04 -5.24
N PRO A 106 13.80 -6.06 -4.52
CA PRO A 106 14.70 -7.10 -4.02
C PRO A 106 15.25 -7.91 -5.20
N ARG A 107 16.41 -8.54 -5.03
CA ARG A 107 17.00 -9.41 -6.05
C ARG A 107 16.32 -10.78 -6.07
N ALA A 108 16.30 -11.43 -7.22
CA ALA A 108 15.93 -12.84 -7.30
C ALA A 108 16.83 -13.67 -6.35
N GLY A 109 16.23 -14.61 -5.63
CA GLY A 109 16.89 -15.38 -4.57
C GLY A 109 16.91 -14.69 -3.20
N SER A 110 16.53 -13.43 -3.08
CA SER A 110 16.46 -12.72 -1.79
C SER A 110 15.29 -13.21 -0.95
N GLN A 111 15.47 -13.25 0.36
CA GLN A 111 14.38 -13.49 1.30
C GLN A 111 13.53 -12.23 1.47
N ILE A 112 12.24 -12.45 1.57
CA ILE A 112 11.26 -11.42 1.92
C ILE A 112 10.32 -11.93 3.02
N SER A 113 9.75 -10.99 3.75
CA SER A 113 8.64 -11.26 4.68
C SER A 113 7.52 -10.25 4.46
N ALA A 114 6.32 -10.64 4.80
CA ALA A 114 5.16 -9.77 4.72
C ALA A 114 4.33 -9.88 6.00
N PHE A 115 3.67 -8.79 6.36
CA PHE A 115 2.81 -8.73 7.52
C PHE A 115 1.47 -8.09 7.12
N GLY A 116 0.38 -8.74 7.50
CA GLY A 116 -0.96 -8.26 7.20
C GLY A 116 -2.02 -8.88 8.09
N TYR A 117 -3.28 -8.65 7.76
CA TYR A 117 -4.44 -9.07 8.54
C TYR A 117 -5.39 -9.90 7.68
N PRO A 118 -5.01 -11.15 7.30
CA PRO A 118 -5.91 -12.06 6.61
C PRO A 118 -7.07 -12.44 7.53
N ASN A 119 -8.19 -12.84 6.91
CA ASN A 119 -9.34 -13.41 7.62
C ASN A 119 -9.91 -12.53 8.75
N SER A 120 -9.61 -11.23 8.76
CA SER A 120 -10.22 -10.30 9.71
C SER A 120 -11.74 -10.34 9.59
N LYS A 121 -12.44 -10.31 10.71
CA LYS A 121 -13.90 -10.37 10.78
C LYS A 121 -14.45 -9.13 11.47
N PHE A 122 -15.57 -8.70 10.99
CA PHE A 122 -16.35 -7.62 11.59
C PHE A 122 -17.72 -8.15 11.95
N GLU A 123 -18.08 -8.06 13.22
CA GLU A 123 -19.35 -8.54 13.73
C GLU A 123 -20.12 -7.41 14.42
N THR A 124 -21.41 -7.34 14.19
CA THR A 124 -22.29 -6.41 14.89
C THR A 124 -22.77 -7.07 16.19
N ILE A 125 -22.49 -6.44 17.33
CA ILE A 125 -22.91 -6.91 18.63
C ILE A 125 -24.05 -6.00 19.14
N GLY A 126 -25.30 -6.46 19.02
CA GLY A 126 -26.47 -5.64 19.39
C GLY A 126 -26.77 -4.56 18.35
N THR A 127 -27.34 -3.42 18.78
CA THR A 127 -27.83 -2.36 17.89
C THR A 127 -26.75 -1.37 17.46
N ASP A 128 -25.73 -1.11 18.32
CA ASP A 128 -24.77 -0.01 18.11
C ASP A 128 -23.32 -0.37 18.42
N ASN A 129 -23.05 -1.62 18.78
CA ASN A 129 -21.70 -2.07 19.08
C ASN A 129 -21.17 -2.97 17.98
N TYR A 130 -19.88 -2.81 17.70
CA TYR A 130 -19.17 -3.57 16.68
C TYR A 130 -17.93 -4.19 17.27
N GLU A 131 -17.63 -5.40 16.87
CA GLU A 131 -16.38 -6.08 17.17
C GLU A 131 -15.60 -6.28 15.87
N LEU A 132 -14.33 -5.84 15.86
CA LEU A 132 -13.37 -6.12 14.81
C LEU A 132 -12.36 -7.12 15.36
N GLN A 133 -12.44 -8.36 14.89
CA GLN A 133 -11.43 -9.37 15.13
C GLN A 133 -10.38 -9.28 14.04
N MET A 134 -9.16 -8.88 14.39
CA MET A 134 -8.02 -8.81 13.47
C MET A 134 -7.08 -10.00 13.76
N ASP A 135 -6.80 -10.77 12.71
CA ASP A 135 -5.85 -11.88 12.76
C ASP A 135 -4.54 -11.44 12.11
N ALA A 136 -3.56 -11.11 12.94
CA ALA A 136 -2.25 -10.67 12.47
C ALA A 136 -1.44 -11.87 11.96
N HIS A 137 -0.97 -11.80 10.74
CA HIS A 137 -0.22 -12.89 10.11
C HIS A 137 1.06 -12.42 9.46
N THR A 138 2.13 -13.18 9.68
CA THR A 138 3.41 -12.99 9.02
C THR A 138 3.70 -14.18 8.11
N THR A 139 4.10 -13.91 6.89
CA THR A 139 4.55 -14.92 5.95
C THR A 139 5.93 -14.55 5.39
N ALA A 140 6.66 -15.53 4.94
CA ALA A 140 7.98 -15.34 4.35
C ALA A 140 8.14 -16.19 3.07
N GLY A 141 9.03 -15.78 2.20
CA GLY A 141 9.33 -16.47 0.96
C GLY A 141 10.60 -15.95 0.31
N ILE A 142 10.84 -16.42 -0.90
CA ILE A 142 11.99 -16.07 -1.72
C ILE A 142 11.49 -15.40 -2.99
N VAL A 143 12.14 -14.33 -3.41
CA VAL A 143 11.90 -13.68 -4.71
C VAL A 143 12.34 -14.62 -5.82
N GLN A 144 11.45 -14.93 -6.73
CA GLN A 144 11.70 -15.84 -7.84
C GLN A 144 12.09 -15.08 -9.11
N GLU A 145 11.37 -14.01 -9.41
CA GLU A 145 11.52 -13.21 -10.63
C GLU A 145 11.23 -11.73 -10.34
N VAL A 146 11.84 -10.82 -11.09
CA VAL A 146 11.62 -9.37 -10.98
C VAL A 146 11.29 -8.78 -12.35
N ASP A 147 10.08 -8.27 -12.49
CA ASP A 147 9.60 -7.60 -13.69
C ASP A 147 9.78 -6.08 -13.53
N HIS A 148 10.80 -5.50 -14.14
CA HIS A 148 11.16 -4.08 -13.96
C HIS A 148 10.22 -3.08 -14.62
N GLU A 149 9.48 -3.49 -15.64
CA GLU A 149 8.53 -2.61 -16.34
C GLU A 149 7.09 -3.07 -16.13
N LYS A 150 6.82 -4.31 -16.46
CA LYS A 150 5.51 -4.96 -16.29
C LYS A 150 5.69 -6.44 -16.53
N ARG A 151 4.87 -7.24 -15.87
CA ARG A 151 4.82 -8.67 -16.15
C ARG A 151 3.98 -8.99 -17.38
N ASP A 152 2.80 -8.41 -17.46
CA ASP A 152 1.88 -8.59 -18.58
C ASP A 152 1.06 -7.31 -18.82
N SER A 153 0.26 -7.30 -19.88
CA SER A 153 -0.50 -6.10 -20.27
C SER A 153 -1.91 -6.04 -19.68
N VAL A 154 -2.34 -7.05 -18.92
CA VAL A 154 -3.74 -7.18 -18.48
C VAL A 154 -3.86 -7.23 -16.97
N ARG A 155 -3.15 -8.16 -16.32
CA ARG A 155 -3.27 -8.38 -14.87
C ARG A 155 -2.26 -7.60 -14.06
N LEU A 156 -1.00 -7.59 -14.52
CA LEU A 156 0.12 -6.95 -13.84
C LEU A 156 0.86 -6.02 -14.81
N PRO A 157 0.19 -4.93 -15.29
CA PRO A 157 0.77 -4.00 -16.25
C PRO A 157 1.71 -2.98 -15.61
N PHE A 158 2.40 -3.37 -14.54
CA PHE A 158 3.27 -2.52 -13.72
C PHE A 158 4.48 -3.31 -13.19
N PRO A 159 5.53 -2.62 -12.73
CA PRO A 159 6.70 -3.26 -12.13
C PRO A 159 6.32 -4.05 -10.88
N CYS A 160 6.72 -5.32 -10.85
CA CYS A 160 6.41 -6.22 -9.75
C CYS A 160 7.50 -7.28 -9.60
N PHE A 161 7.41 -8.11 -8.58
CA PHE A 161 8.22 -9.30 -8.45
C PHE A 161 7.36 -10.48 -7.99
N GLN A 162 7.76 -11.67 -8.42
CA GLN A 162 7.14 -12.93 -8.04
C GLN A 162 7.86 -13.51 -6.82
N THR A 163 7.10 -14.13 -5.93
CA THR A 163 7.61 -14.85 -4.76
C THR A 163 6.82 -16.14 -4.53
N ASN A 164 7.42 -17.11 -3.86
CA ASN A 164 6.74 -18.30 -3.38
C ASN A 164 6.09 -18.13 -2.00
N ALA A 165 6.14 -16.92 -1.41
CA ALA A 165 5.40 -16.63 -0.19
C ALA A 165 3.89 -16.79 -0.43
N ARG A 166 3.19 -17.38 0.54
CA ARG A 166 1.73 -17.48 0.51
C ARG A 166 1.11 -16.20 1.04
N PHE A 167 0.23 -15.59 0.26
CA PHE A 167 -0.58 -14.45 0.70
C PHE A 167 -2.05 -14.84 0.71
N ASP A 168 -2.67 -14.72 1.87
CA ASP A 168 -4.08 -15.06 2.06
C ASP A 168 -4.98 -13.83 1.81
N GLY A 169 -6.29 -14.08 1.63
CA GLY A 169 -7.27 -13.01 1.42
C GLY A 169 -7.28 -12.01 2.58
N GLY A 170 -7.31 -10.69 2.28
CA GLY A 170 -7.17 -9.62 3.25
C GLY A 170 -5.74 -9.08 3.41
N MET A 171 -4.73 -9.77 2.88
CA MET A 171 -3.35 -9.26 2.85
C MET A 171 -3.07 -8.30 1.69
N SER A 172 -3.96 -8.13 0.73
CA SER A 172 -3.80 -7.15 -0.36
C SER A 172 -3.47 -5.77 0.19
N GLY A 173 -2.43 -5.13 -0.35
CA GLY A 173 -1.91 -3.84 0.13
C GLY A 173 -0.99 -3.92 1.36
N ALA A 174 -0.78 -5.10 1.93
CA ALA A 174 0.15 -5.30 3.04
C ALA A 174 1.60 -5.03 2.62
N PRO A 175 2.43 -4.45 3.51
CA PRO A 175 3.83 -4.22 3.24
C PRO A 175 4.61 -5.52 3.15
N VAL A 176 5.52 -5.58 2.17
CA VAL A 176 6.51 -6.63 2.03
C VAL A 176 7.88 -6.06 2.36
N PHE A 177 8.59 -6.71 3.27
CA PHE A 177 9.88 -6.30 3.79
C PHE A 177 11.00 -7.12 3.15
N ASN A 178 12.10 -6.46 2.83
CA ASN A 178 13.33 -7.12 2.43
C ASN A 178 14.13 -7.59 3.67
N ASP A 179 15.26 -8.23 3.46
CA ASP A 179 16.19 -8.73 4.49
C ASP A 179 16.79 -7.63 5.39
N GLN A 180 16.67 -6.35 4.98
CA GLN A 180 17.09 -5.18 5.77
C GLN A 180 15.95 -4.58 6.59
N GLY A 181 14.77 -5.17 6.58
CA GLY A 181 13.58 -4.65 7.27
C GLY A 181 12.95 -3.43 6.62
N SER A 182 13.32 -3.08 5.39
CA SER A 182 12.70 -1.99 4.62
C SER A 182 11.54 -2.52 3.79
N VAL A 183 10.48 -1.73 3.67
CA VAL A 183 9.35 -2.05 2.78
C VAL A 183 9.79 -1.94 1.34
N CYS A 184 9.78 -3.04 0.60
CA CYS A 184 10.21 -3.12 -0.80
C CYS A 184 9.05 -3.29 -1.80
N GLY A 185 7.83 -3.49 -1.32
CA GLY A 185 6.64 -3.63 -2.15
C GLY A 185 5.36 -3.77 -1.36
N LEU A 186 4.24 -3.88 -2.08
CA LEU A 186 2.91 -4.14 -1.55
C LEU A 186 2.35 -5.41 -2.18
N ILE A 187 1.70 -6.25 -1.38
CA ILE A 187 1.02 -7.45 -1.88
C ILE A 187 -0.08 -7.04 -2.86
N CYS A 188 -0.03 -7.56 -4.09
CA CYS A 188 -1.04 -7.25 -5.10
C CYS A 188 -1.84 -8.48 -5.57
N SER A 189 -1.27 -9.67 -5.60
CA SER A 189 -1.97 -10.85 -6.06
C SER A 189 -1.34 -12.13 -5.51
N SER A 190 -2.14 -13.18 -5.38
CA SER A 190 -1.67 -14.53 -5.05
C SER A 190 -2.46 -15.54 -5.84
N LEU A 191 -1.75 -16.46 -6.49
CA LEU A 191 -2.33 -17.58 -7.22
C LEU A 191 -2.01 -18.85 -6.44
N PRO A 192 -3.03 -19.59 -5.97
CA PRO A 192 -2.79 -20.88 -5.35
C PRO A 192 -2.20 -21.86 -6.39
N PRO A 193 -1.41 -22.83 -5.94
CA PRO A 193 -0.90 -23.86 -6.83
C PRO A 193 -2.05 -24.64 -7.48
N THR A 194 -1.89 -25.03 -8.74
CA THR A 194 -2.87 -25.83 -9.46
C THR A 194 -2.71 -27.31 -9.16
N THR A 195 -1.50 -27.71 -8.73
CA THR A 195 -1.18 -29.07 -8.31
C THR A 195 -0.49 -29.05 -6.94
N PRO A 196 -0.52 -30.15 -6.16
CA PRO A 196 0.10 -30.20 -4.82
C PRO A 196 1.62 -30.00 -4.82
N ASP A 197 2.28 -30.19 -5.94
CA ASP A 197 3.74 -30.11 -6.09
C ASP A 197 4.19 -28.73 -6.61
N GLU A 198 3.27 -27.83 -6.93
CA GLU A 198 3.58 -26.48 -7.36
C GLU A 198 3.67 -25.51 -6.17
N ASP A 199 4.62 -24.60 -6.22
CA ASP A 199 4.71 -23.50 -5.27
C ASP A 199 3.59 -22.47 -5.50
N HIS A 200 3.28 -21.70 -4.47
CA HIS A 200 2.46 -20.49 -4.62
C HIS A 200 3.15 -19.50 -5.55
N ALA A 201 2.40 -18.92 -6.47
CA ALA A 201 2.85 -17.82 -7.29
C ALA A 201 2.18 -16.54 -6.81
N SER A 202 2.87 -15.79 -5.98
CA SER A 202 2.38 -14.53 -5.42
C SER A 202 3.14 -13.36 -6.01
N TYR A 203 2.46 -12.23 -6.19
CA TYR A 203 3.01 -11.04 -6.82
C TYR A 203 2.95 -9.86 -5.88
N VAL A 204 4.03 -9.08 -5.92
CA VAL A 204 4.23 -7.89 -5.11
C VAL A 204 4.53 -6.72 -6.03
N SER A 205 3.71 -5.66 -5.97
CA SER A 205 3.99 -4.40 -6.65
C SER A 205 5.24 -3.76 -6.07
N THR A 206 6.22 -3.39 -6.89
CA THR A 206 7.39 -2.64 -6.41
C THR A 206 6.97 -1.27 -5.90
N ILE A 207 7.74 -0.71 -4.95
CA ILE A 207 7.30 0.50 -4.24
C ILE A 207 7.60 1.81 -5.00
N TRP A 208 8.63 1.84 -5.86
CA TRP A 208 9.07 3.08 -6.48
C TRP A 208 8.01 3.82 -7.33
N PRO A 209 6.99 3.17 -7.95
CA PRO A 209 5.98 3.92 -8.70
C PRO A 209 5.15 4.88 -7.85
N MET A 210 5.08 4.67 -6.52
CA MET A 210 4.41 5.60 -5.62
C MET A 210 4.96 7.02 -5.76
N LEU A 211 6.26 7.17 -6.08
CA LEU A 211 6.92 8.47 -6.22
C LEU A 211 6.26 9.37 -7.26
N LEU A 212 5.57 8.80 -8.23
CA LEU A 212 4.86 9.53 -9.29
C LEU A 212 3.47 10.03 -8.87
N ILE A 213 2.90 9.51 -7.78
CA ILE A 213 1.54 9.84 -7.35
C ILE A 213 1.51 11.29 -6.84
N PRO A 214 0.71 12.17 -7.47
CA PRO A 214 0.52 13.53 -6.96
C PRO A 214 -0.49 13.51 -5.81
N ILE A 215 -0.19 14.20 -4.73
CA ILE A 215 -1.11 14.39 -3.61
C ILE A 215 -1.20 15.85 -3.23
N ASP A 216 -2.34 16.29 -2.76
CA ASP A 216 -2.48 17.57 -2.08
C ASP A 216 -1.87 17.43 -0.69
N ALA A 217 -0.93 18.31 -0.35
CA ALA A 217 -0.21 18.20 0.91
C ALA A 217 -1.16 18.30 2.11
N PRO A 218 -1.16 17.31 3.02
CA PRO A 218 -2.02 17.35 4.20
C PRO A 218 -1.44 18.17 5.35
N TRP A 219 -0.34 18.89 5.13
CA TRP A 219 0.37 19.64 6.18
C TRP A 219 0.37 21.13 5.89
N ASP A 220 0.11 21.97 6.91
CA ASP A 220 -0.02 23.42 6.83
C ASP A 220 1.21 24.15 6.26
N ARG A 221 2.39 23.53 6.30
CA ARG A 221 3.62 24.09 5.72
C ARG A 221 3.63 24.17 4.19
N TYR A 222 2.69 23.53 3.54
CA TYR A 222 2.54 23.56 2.09
C TYR A 222 1.36 24.45 1.70
N PRO A 223 1.47 25.26 0.63
CA PRO A 223 0.36 26.09 0.18
C PRO A 223 -0.87 25.25 -0.16
N ALA A 224 -2.03 25.66 0.36
CA ALA A 224 -3.29 25.00 0.06
C ALA A 224 -3.57 24.95 -1.45
N GLY A 225 -4.06 23.82 -1.93
CA GLY A 225 -4.37 23.60 -3.34
C GLY A 225 -3.16 23.33 -4.23
N THR A 226 -1.97 23.18 -3.65
CA THR A 226 -0.77 22.77 -4.39
C THR A 226 -0.56 21.27 -4.27
N SER A 227 -0.46 20.59 -5.40
CA SER A 227 -0.18 19.15 -5.44
C SER A 227 1.31 18.91 -5.68
N TYR A 228 1.87 18.01 -4.89
CA TYR A 228 3.26 17.57 -4.99
C TYR A 228 3.29 16.05 -5.22
N ARG A 229 4.31 15.58 -5.94
CA ARG A 229 4.54 14.15 -6.07
C ARG A 229 5.17 13.58 -4.80
N LEU A 230 4.90 12.32 -4.47
CA LEU A 230 5.56 11.68 -3.33
C LEU A 230 7.10 11.68 -3.45
N TYR A 231 7.63 11.83 -4.67
CA TYR A 231 9.06 12.04 -4.92
C TYR A 231 9.61 13.26 -4.15
N GLU A 232 8.89 14.38 -4.16
CA GLU A 232 9.31 15.62 -3.49
C GLU A 232 9.30 15.44 -1.96
N TYR A 233 8.31 14.74 -1.42
CA TYR A 233 8.27 14.40 0.01
C TYR A 233 9.37 13.42 0.42
N ALA A 234 9.77 12.51 -0.46
CA ALA A 234 10.93 11.64 -0.23
C ALA A 234 12.25 12.42 -0.25
N GLN A 235 12.41 13.43 -1.14
CA GLN A 235 13.57 14.33 -1.14
C GLN A 235 13.66 15.14 0.15
N GLU A 236 12.54 15.60 0.69
CA GLU A 236 12.47 16.33 1.95
C GLU A 236 12.52 15.43 3.20
N LYS A 237 12.69 14.11 3.02
CA LYS A 237 12.74 13.10 4.08
C LYS A 237 11.49 13.03 4.96
N ILE A 238 10.34 13.45 4.45
CA ILE A 238 9.04 13.24 5.10
C ILE A 238 8.66 11.76 5.01
N ILE A 239 8.98 11.16 3.86
CA ILE A 239 8.90 9.72 3.65
C ILE A 239 10.32 9.17 3.70
N SER A 240 10.58 8.25 4.63
CA SER A 240 11.90 7.62 4.76
C SER A 240 12.12 6.63 3.62
N THR A 241 13.14 6.87 2.79
CA THR A 241 13.42 6.04 1.62
C THR A 241 14.91 5.70 1.50
N THR A 242 15.21 4.54 0.95
CA THR A 242 16.52 4.17 0.44
C THR A 242 16.51 4.06 -1.07
N GLY A 243 17.61 4.30 -1.73
CA GLY A 243 17.74 4.18 -3.18
C GLY A 243 17.22 5.38 -3.99
N LEU A 244 16.76 6.47 -3.39
CA LEU A 244 16.21 7.64 -4.09
C LEU A 244 17.19 8.23 -5.12
N LYS A 245 18.48 8.14 -4.89
CA LYS A 245 19.53 8.60 -5.82
C LYS A 245 19.49 7.93 -7.21
N HIS A 246 18.83 6.80 -7.33
CA HIS A 246 18.64 6.07 -8.60
C HIS A 246 17.42 6.52 -9.39
N PHE A 247 16.69 7.51 -8.89
CA PHE A 247 15.48 8.01 -9.51
C PHE A 247 15.59 9.51 -9.71
N ALA A 248 15.25 9.98 -10.90
CA ALA A 248 15.18 11.40 -11.22
C ALA A 248 13.83 11.74 -11.81
N LEU A 249 13.11 12.69 -11.19
CA LEU A 249 11.83 13.18 -11.69
C LEU A 249 12.07 14.24 -12.76
N ASN A 250 11.64 13.94 -13.99
CA ASN A 250 11.62 14.89 -15.09
C ASN A 250 10.20 15.44 -15.24
N LYS A 251 10.04 16.72 -14.94
CA LYS A 251 8.78 17.44 -15.14
C LYS A 251 8.67 17.88 -16.58
N SER A 252 7.56 17.56 -17.24
CA SER A 252 7.30 17.99 -18.60
C SER A 252 5.83 18.38 -18.80
N PRO A 253 5.50 19.25 -19.80
CA PRO A 253 4.12 19.57 -20.13
C PRO A 253 3.28 18.37 -20.58
N GLN A 254 3.94 17.29 -21.04
CA GLN A 254 3.30 16.05 -21.49
C GLN A 254 3.05 15.08 -20.30
N GLY A 255 3.48 15.42 -19.12
CA GLY A 255 3.41 14.62 -17.89
C GLY A 255 4.79 14.34 -17.29
N ASP A 256 4.80 14.16 -15.99
CA ASP A 256 6.03 13.88 -15.28
C ASP A 256 6.46 12.42 -15.49
N GLN A 257 7.75 12.22 -15.67
CA GLN A 257 8.36 10.92 -15.86
C GLN A 257 9.43 10.67 -14.80
N LEU A 258 9.48 9.47 -14.27
CA LEU A 258 10.53 9.04 -13.37
C LEU A 258 11.56 8.21 -14.13
N ASN A 259 12.77 8.75 -14.26
CA ASN A 259 13.88 8.02 -14.84
C ASN A 259 14.53 7.14 -13.77
N CYS A 260 14.53 5.83 -14.00
CA CYS A 260 15.18 4.85 -13.16
C CYS A 260 16.61 4.58 -13.68
N GLN A 261 17.60 4.85 -12.85
CA GLN A 261 19.02 4.72 -13.18
C GLN A 261 19.68 3.67 -12.27
N TYR A 262 19.25 2.44 -12.37
CA TYR A 262 19.94 1.32 -11.70
C TYR A 262 20.17 0.18 -12.69
N ASP A 263 21.22 -0.59 -12.44
CA ASP A 263 21.57 -1.74 -13.27
C ASP A 263 20.57 -2.88 -13.03
N ARG A 264 19.65 -3.08 -13.96
CA ARG A 264 18.60 -4.09 -13.88
C ARG A 264 19.14 -5.51 -13.91
N SER A 265 20.27 -5.75 -14.61
CA SER A 265 20.89 -7.07 -14.70
C SER A 265 21.36 -7.61 -13.33
N ALA A 266 21.63 -6.70 -12.38
CA ALA A 266 22.00 -7.06 -11.01
C ALA A 266 20.82 -7.66 -10.21
N TYR A 267 19.59 -7.59 -10.72
CA TYR A 267 18.36 -8.04 -10.03
C TYR A 267 17.82 -9.37 -10.58
N GLY A 268 18.49 -9.95 -11.58
CA GLY A 268 18.18 -11.27 -12.12
C GLY A 268 16.81 -11.30 -12.77
N ALA A 269 16.77 -10.96 -14.03
CA ALA A 269 15.90 -11.50 -15.06
C ALA A 269 16.25 -10.81 -16.39
N GLU A 270 16.71 -11.52 -17.31
CA GLU A 270 16.44 -11.30 -18.75
C GLU A 270 15.59 -12.45 -19.24
#